data_f7fdc75b02a6562010cc8a491e2c0324
#
_entry.id   f7fdc75b02a6562010cc8a491e2c0324
#
_cell.length_a   1.000
_cell.length_b   1.000
_cell.length_c   1.000
_cell.angle_alpha   90.00
_cell.angle_beta   90.00
_cell.angle_gamma   90.00
#
_symmetry.space_group_name_H-M   'P 1'
#
loop_
_entity.id
_entity.type
_entity.pdbx_description
1 polymer ?
#
loop_
_entity_poly.entity_id
_entity_poly.type
_entity_poly.pdbx_seq_one_letter_code
_entity_poly.pdbx_strand_id
1 'polypeptide(L)'
;MEPTDTSKPEYFHRVVDCQWACPAHTDVPEYIRLIAQGEFTEAYMVNRDSNVFPGILGRVCDRPCEPACRRGRIEEKPVAICRLKRVASDNRDDITERLPKAPATKIGKRIACVGAGPASLTVANDLVPLGYEVTIFEQYAVPGGLMRTNIPAFRLPAKVLDEEIGYIIDMGVDLRLNSPVNSMQELLDKGGFDAVFVGSGAPKGKELELPGRHATDRIHIGITWLESVAFGHVDRIGESVLIIGVGNTAMDCCRSSLRLGAKTVKVMARKPRQFFKASEWELEDAEHEHVEIVINHAPKAFVVEGGKLTGMMFEKLEYDIEAGDIKATRSLGDVFFPCDDVILAIGQENAFPWIEKSAGIEFDKWNVPKVNAVTFQSTRPEVFFGGDAAFGPKNIIWSVEHGHQAAISIHKYCQQEPIEQRLPRGVKLSSRKMGIHEWAYKNEYNGVERRLVPHVGLLERFKKINIEVELGFTAEEAALEVQRCLNCDMQTVFSAKLCIECDACIDICPVDCLTIAPNGAEADLRGRLTAPATNPTQALYVSAALPQTARVMVKDEDVCVHCGLCAERCPTAAWDMQKSSIRIPYAIDEEVRACPA
;
A
#
# COMPACT_ATOMS: atom_id res chain seq x y z
N MET A 1 6.24 21.91 -28.89
CA MET A 1 6.39 21.60 -27.42
C MET A 1 7.77 22.08 -26.96
N GLU A 2 7.86 22.50 -25.69
CA GLU A 2 9.16 22.74 -25.06
C GLU A 2 9.88 21.41 -24.83
N PRO A 3 11.22 21.39 -24.88
CA PRO A 3 11.98 20.20 -24.56
C PRO A 3 11.68 19.69 -23.14
N THR A 4 11.53 18.40 -23.01
CA THR A 4 11.27 17.75 -21.71
C THR A 4 12.46 17.92 -20.78
N ASP A 5 12.20 18.45 -19.59
CA ASP A 5 13.21 18.58 -18.54
C ASP A 5 13.29 17.29 -17.71
N THR A 6 14.28 16.47 -18.02
CA THR A 6 14.52 15.19 -17.34
C THR A 6 15.15 15.34 -15.94
N SER A 7 15.49 16.57 -15.51
CA SER A 7 15.98 16.81 -14.14
C SER A 7 14.84 16.88 -13.12
N LYS A 8 13.60 17.02 -13.56
CA LYS A 8 12.44 17.13 -12.69
C LYS A 8 11.94 15.76 -12.25
N PRO A 9 11.73 15.54 -10.93
CA PRO A 9 11.21 14.26 -10.42
C PRO A 9 9.87 13.86 -11.03
N GLU A 10 9.02 14.84 -11.36
CA GLU A 10 7.69 14.63 -11.94
C GLU A 10 7.72 13.92 -13.30
N TYR A 11 8.81 14.05 -14.04
CA TYR A 11 9.03 13.28 -15.26
C TYR A 11 9.16 11.77 -14.94
N PHE A 12 9.99 11.43 -13.94
CA PHE A 12 10.31 10.04 -13.62
C PHE A 12 9.18 9.29 -12.93
N HIS A 13 8.27 9.98 -12.23
CA HIS A 13 7.14 9.30 -11.59
C HIS A 13 6.22 8.58 -12.58
N ARG A 14 6.25 8.97 -13.84
CA ARG A 14 5.50 8.33 -14.92
C ARG A 14 6.29 7.23 -15.62
N VAL A 15 7.52 6.99 -15.20
CA VAL A 15 8.46 6.07 -15.85
C VAL A 15 8.74 4.84 -14.99
N VAL A 16 8.77 5.00 -13.65
CA VAL A 16 8.90 3.90 -12.69
C VAL A 16 7.55 3.67 -12.00
N ASP A 17 6.58 3.15 -12.76
CA ASP A 17 5.18 3.07 -12.37
C ASP A 17 4.96 2.37 -11.02
N CYS A 18 5.68 1.26 -10.75
CA CYS A 18 5.53 0.51 -9.50
C CYS A 18 5.98 1.30 -8.27
N GLN A 19 7.04 2.13 -8.38
CA GLN A 19 7.51 2.99 -7.30
C GLN A 19 6.49 4.09 -7.00
N TRP A 20 5.90 4.69 -8.04
CA TRP A 20 4.97 5.80 -7.89
C TRP A 20 3.55 5.37 -7.54
N ALA A 21 3.16 4.15 -7.91
CA ALA A 21 1.91 3.56 -7.43
C ALA A 21 1.96 3.19 -5.93
N CYS A 22 3.17 2.98 -5.39
CA CYS A 22 3.35 2.78 -3.96
C CYS A 22 3.21 4.11 -3.21
N PRO A 23 2.30 4.27 -2.24
CA PRO A 23 2.18 5.50 -1.46
C PRO A 23 3.51 5.94 -0.81
N ALA A 24 4.28 4.99 -0.27
CA ALA A 24 5.59 5.25 0.33
C ALA A 24 6.74 5.28 -0.71
N HIS A 25 6.45 5.21 -1.99
CA HIS A 25 7.41 5.28 -3.09
C HIS A 25 8.61 4.34 -2.97
N THR A 26 8.39 3.12 -2.45
CA THR A 26 9.44 2.11 -2.27
C THR A 26 10.17 1.84 -3.57
N ASP A 27 11.51 1.80 -3.52
CA ASP A 27 12.36 1.53 -4.70
C ASP A 27 12.29 0.05 -5.10
N VAL A 28 11.23 -0.27 -5.84
CA VAL A 28 10.91 -1.64 -6.26
C VAL A 28 11.98 -2.23 -7.19
N PRO A 29 12.46 -1.54 -8.24
CA PRO A 29 13.48 -2.10 -9.11
C PRO A 29 14.77 -2.43 -8.37
N GLU A 30 15.19 -1.57 -7.42
CA GLU A 30 16.43 -1.76 -6.69
C GLU A 30 16.38 -3.01 -5.81
N TYR A 31 15.34 -3.17 -4.99
CA TYR A 31 15.32 -4.36 -4.14
C TYR A 31 15.12 -5.66 -4.92
N ILE A 32 14.43 -5.64 -6.07
CA ILE A 32 14.31 -6.82 -6.94
C ILE A 32 15.69 -7.19 -7.52
N ARG A 33 16.49 -6.20 -7.91
CA ARG A 33 17.85 -6.39 -8.41
C ARG A 33 18.77 -6.99 -7.35
N LEU A 34 18.67 -6.51 -6.11
CA LEU A 34 19.42 -7.05 -4.98
C LEU A 34 19.02 -8.50 -4.67
N ILE A 35 17.73 -8.84 -4.74
CA ILE A 35 17.26 -10.23 -4.62
C ILE A 35 17.87 -11.10 -5.72
N ALA A 36 17.93 -10.60 -6.98
CA ALA A 36 18.54 -11.32 -8.09
C ALA A 36 20.04 -11.59 -7.89
N GLN A 37 20.72 -10.78 -7.08
CA GLN A 37 22.13 -10.93 -6.70
C GLN A 37 22.33 -11.79 -5.45
N GLY A 38 21.25 -12.22 -4.80
CA GLY A 38 21.31 -12.93 -3.50
C GLY A 38 21.50 -12.04 -2.29
N GLU A 39 21.48 -10.71 -2.46
CA GLU A 39 21.69 -9.69 -1.43
C GLU A 39 20.35 -9.39 -0.68
N PHE A 40 19.81 -10.39 0.00
CA PHE A 40 18.49 -10.30 0.63
C PHE A 40 18.43 -9.26 1.75
N THR A 41 19.51 -9.12 2.51
CA THR A 41 19.60 -8.15 3.61
C THR A 41 19.58 -6.73 3.06
N GLU A 42 20.33 -6.43 2.00
CA GLU A 42 20.30 -5.14 1.32
C GLU A 42 18.92 -4.85 0.72
N ALA A 43 18.32 -5.84 0.07
CA ALA A 43 16.97 -5.74 -0.48
C ALA A 43 15.93 -5.42 0.61
N TYR A 44 16.07 -6.02 1.79
CA TYR A 44 15.23 -5.70 2.94
C TYR A 44 15.44 -4.27 3.41
N MET A 45 16.69 -3.80 3.53
CA MET A 45 17.00 -2.44 3.98
C MET A 45 16.46 -1.38 3.01
N VAL A 46 16.63 -1.56 1.71
CA VAL A 46 16.03 -0.68 0.67
C VAL A 46 14.49 -0.60 0.83
N ASN A 47 13.86 -1.72 1.12
CA ASN A 47 12.42 -1.71 1.42
C ASN A 47 12.11 -0.92 2.70
N ARG A 48 12.90 -1.16 3.76
CA ARG A 48 12.66 -0.60 5.08
C ARG A 48 12.82 0.92 5.11
N ASP A 49 13.66 1.48 4.27
CA ASP A 49 13.86 2.93 4.15
C ASP A 49 12.55 3.69 3.90
N SER A 50 11.62 3.09 3.18
CA SER A 50 10.37 3.75 2.80
C SER A 50 9.11 3.09 3.36
N ASN A 51 9.08 1.75 3.50
CA ASN A 51 7.85 1.09 3.92
C ASN A 51 7.84 0.63 5.38
N VAL A 52 8.95 0.76 6.09
CA VAL A 52 9.16 0.47 7.52
C VAL A 52 8.90 -0.99 7.93
N PHE A 53 7.93 -1.68 7.29
CA PHE A 53 7.46 -3.03 7.63
C PHE A 53 7.54 -3.99 6.44
N PRO A 54 8.74 -4.33 5.91
CA PRO A 54 8.86 -5.17 4.72
C PRO A 54 8.27 -6.58 4.86
N GLY A 55 8.43 -7.22 6.02
CA GLY A 55 7.93 -8.57 6.28
C GLY A 55 6.41 -8.61 6.44
N ILE A 56 5.84 -7.63 7.14
CA ILE A 56 4.39 -7.46 7.27
C ILE A 56 3.79 -7.17 5.89
N LEU A 57 4.32 -6.16 5.19
CA LEU A 57 3.81 -5.75 3.88
C LEU A 57 4.15 -6.74 2.76
N GLY A 58 5.14 -7.60 2.94
CA GLY A 58 5.40 -8.73 2.05
C GLY A 58 4.29 -9.79 2.08
N ARG A 59 3.50 -9.83 3.16
CA ARG A 59 2.38 -10.76 3.37
C ARG A 59 1.02 -10.14 3.07
N VAL A 60 0.77 -8.93 3.57
CA VAL A 60 -0.59 -8.36 3.63
C VAL A 60 -0.76 -6.99 2.96
N CYS A 61 0.16 -6.60 2.07
CA CYS A 61 0.01 -5.38 1.27
C CYS A 61 -1.11 -5.52 0.24
N ASP A 62 -1.86 -4.44 -0.01
CA ASP A 62 -2.84 -4.32 -1.10
C ASP A 62 -2.20 -4.28 -2.51
N ARG A 63 -0.89 -4.26 -2.59
CA ARG A 63 -0.09 -4.38 -3.82
C ARG A 63 -0.40 -3.35 -4.91
N PRO A 64 -0.54 -2.03 -4.63
CA PRO A 64 -0.87 -1.07 -5.68
C PRO A 64 0.20 -0.97 -6.78
N CYS A 65 1.41 -1.41 -6.48
CA CYS A 65 2.52 -1.48 -7.43
C CYS A 65 2.35 -2.59 -8.49
N GLU A 66 1.63 -3.68 -8.20
CA GLU A 66 1.47 -4.79 -9.15
C GLU A 66 0.55 -4.43 -10.32
N PRO A 67 -0.66 -3.89 -10.15
CA PRO A 67 -1.48 -3.43 -11.28
C PRO A 67 -0.81 -2.33 -12.12
N ALA A 68 0.04 -1.51 -11.51
CA ALA A 68 0.79 -0.47 -12.19
C ALA A 68 2.05 -0.99 -12.91
N CYS A 69 2.46 -2.22 -12.64
CA CYS A 69 3.69 -2.78 -13.17
C CYS A 69 3.65 -2.86 -14.71
N ARG A 70 4.65 -2.26 -15.35
CA ARG A 70 4.80 -2.18 -16.81
C ARG A 70 4.89 -3.56 -17.49
N ARG A 71 5.35 -4.59 -16.75
CA ARG A 71 5.33 -5.98 -17.24
C ARG A 71 3.92 -6.44 -17.61
N GLY A 72 2.89 -6.01 -16.88
CA GLY A 72 1.50 -6.33 -17.17
C GLY A 72 1.00 -5.82 -18.53
N ARG A 73 1.69 -4.85 -19.15
CA ARG A 73 1.39 -4.35 -20.50
C ARG A 73 1.88 -5.29 -21.59
N ILE A 74 2.81 -6.18 -21.26
CA ILE A 74 3.43 -7.13 -22.21
C ILE A 74 2.73 -8.48 -22.14
N GLU A 75 2.45 -8.98 -20.92
CA GLU A 75 1.99 -10.35 -20.68
C GLU A 75 0.72 -10.45 -19.87
N GLU A 76 0.02 -9.36 -19.63
CA GLU A 76 -1.17 -9.26 -18.76
C GLU A 76 -0.93 -9.64 -17.29
N LYS A 77 0.26 -10.13 -16.93
CA LYS A 77 0.63 -10.56 -15.57
C LYS A 77 1.80 -9.75 -15.05
N PRO A 78 1.60 -8.87 -14.05
CA PRO A 78 2.68 -8.09 -13.44
C PRO A 78 3.70 -9.00 -12.74
N VAL A 79 4.84 -8.43 -12.36
CA VAL A 79 5.80 -9.08 -11.43
C VAL A 79 5.14 -9.28 -10.07
N ALA A 80 5.40 -10.39 -9.42
CA ALA A 80 4.91 -10.68 -8.06
C ALA A 80 5.71 -9.88 -7.01
N ILE A 81 5.61 -8.55 -7.09
CA ILE A 81 6.43 -7.57 -6.36
C ILE A 81 6.34 -7.79 -4.86
N CYS A 82 5.12 -7.96 -4.34
CA CYS A 82 4.88 -8.14 -2.92
C CYS A 82 5.51 -9.43 -2.39
N ARG A 83 5.50 -10.49 -3.19
CA ARG A 83 6.08 -11.78 -2.82
C ARG A 83 7.60 -11.75 -2.82
N LEU A 84 8.20 -11.01 -3.74
CA LEU A 84 9.65 -10.76 -3.73
C LEU A 84 10.06 -9.93 -2.49
N LYS A 85 9.26 -8.96 -2.07
CA LYS A 85 9.46 -8.25 -0.81
C LYS A 85 9.51 -9.22 0.39
N ARG A 86 8.58 -10.18 0.44
CA ARG A 86 8.58 -11.25 1.45
C ARG A 86 9.86 -12.09 1.40
N VAL A 87 10.34 -12.45 0.20
CA VAL A 87 11.59 -13.20 0.03
C VAL A 87 12.77 -12.47 0.68
N ALA A 88 12.91 -11.17 0.44
CA ALA A 88 13.94 -10.37 1.10
C ALA A 88 13.83 -10.43 2.63
N SER A 89 12.60 -10.30 3.15
CA SER A 89 12.36 -10.34 4.59
C SER A 89 12.64 -11.72 5.21
N ASP A 90 12.23 -12.80 4.55
CA ASP A 90 12.32 -14.14 5.11
C ASP A 90 13.76 -14.73 5.01
N ASN A 91 14.64 -14.16 4.13
CA ASN A 91 16.00 -14.65 3.90
C ASN A 91 17.10 -13.66 4.34
N ARG A 92 16.76 -12.55 4.98
CA ARG A 92 17.76 -11.59 5.49
C ARG A 92 18.51 -12.16 6.68
N ASP A 93 19.72 -11.65 6.87
CA ASP A 93 20.47 -11.82 8.11
C ASP A 93 19.93 -10.94 9.24
N ASP A 94 20.54 -11.02 10.42
CA ASP A 94 20.27 -10.10 11.52
C ASP A 94 20.65 -8.66 11.12
N ILE A 95 19.71 -7.74 11.27
CA ILE A 95 19.87 -6.33 10.92
C ILE A 95 20.02 -5.41 12.15
N THR A 96 20.03 -5.95 13.36
CA THR A 96 19.99 -5.17 14.62
C THR A 96 21.06 -4.06 14.67
N GLU A 97 22.27 -4.34 14.19
CA GLU A 97 23.36 -3.35 14.14
C GLU A 97 23.20 -2.30 13.02
N ARG A 98 22.33 -2.55 12.08
CA ARG A 98 22.07 -1.66 10.93
C ARG A 98 20.87 -0.74 11.15
N LEU A 99 20.10 -0.99 12.18
CA LEU A 99 18.92 -0.19 12.50
C LEU A 99 19.34 1.19 13.02
N PRO A 100 18.56 2.26 12.71
CA PRO A 100 18.76 3.57 13.32
C PRO A 100 18.71 3.44 14.84
N LYS A 101 19.54 4.19 15.52
CA LYS A 101 19.60 4.23 17.00
C LYS A 101 19.28 5.64 17.49
N ALA A 102 18.61 5.75 18.62
CA ALA A 102 18.44 7.05 19.23
C ALA A 102 19.80 7.67 19.60
N PRO A 103 20.02 8.96 19.34
CA PRO A 103 21.26 9.62 19.74
C PRO A 103 21.38 9.67 21.27
N ALA A 104 22.63 9.68 21.76
CA ALA A 104 22.90 9.76 23.20
C ALA A 104 22.37 11.06 23.83
N THR A 105 22.41 12.15 23.07
CA THR A 105 21.87 13.46 23.49
C THR A 105 20.48 13.64 22.88
N LYS A 106 19.48 13.78 23.74
CA LYS A 106 18.11 14.10 23.34
C LYS A 106 17.95 15.59 23.10
N ILE A 107 17.05 15.95 22.19
CA ILE A 107 16.75 17.35 21.87
C ILE A 107 15.79 18.03 22.86
N GLY A 108 15.33 17.30 23.87
CA GLY A 108 14.43 17.82 24.91
C GLY A 108 12.99 18.05 24.43
N LYS A 109 12.58 17.42 23.33
CA LYS A 109 11.23 17.47 22.78
C LYS A 109 10.53 16.13 22.94
N ARG A 110 9.28 16.17 23.43
CA ARG A 110 8.46 15.00 23.77
C ARG A 110 7.24 14.91 22.88
N ILE A 111 7.04 13.76 22.26
CA ILE A 111 5.93 13.50 21.35
C ILE A 111 5.05 12.39 21.93
N ALA A 112 3.73 12.62 22.00
CA ALA A 112 2.77 11.58 22.31
C ALA A 112 2.17 11.01 21.02
N CYS A 113 2.12 9.69 20.90
CA CYS A 113 1.36 8.99 19.86
C CYS A 113 0.22 8.22 20.49
N VAL A 114 -1.01 8.39 19.99
CA VAL A 114 -2.20 7.70 20.49
C VAL A 114 -2.55 6.55 19.54
N GLY A 115 -2.42 5.31 20.04
CA GLY A 115 -2.52 4.07 19.31
C GLY A 115 -1.15 3.58 18.79
N ALA A 116 -0.87 2.28 18.92
CA ALA A 116 0.36 1.62 18.44
C ALA A 116 0.17 0.95 17.08
N GLY A 117 -0.59 1.59 16.18
CA GLY A 117 -0.79 1.15 14.80
C GLY A 117 0.35 1.59 13.87
N PRO A 118 0.32 1.19 12.58
CA PRO A 118 1.42 1.43 11.65
C PRO A 118 1.77 2.91 11.47
N ALA A 119 0.81 3.83 11.52
CA ALA A 119 1.08 5.26 11.38
C ALA A 119 1.91 5.81 12.56
N SER A 120 1.51 5.52 13.81
CA SER A 120 2.24 5.95 15.00
C SER A 120 3.64 5.31 15.09
N LEU A 121 3.73 4.04 14.73
CA LEU A 121 5.01 3.33 14.70
C LEU A 121 5.97 3.95 13.66
N THR A 122 5.46 4.40 12.51
CA THR A 122 6.26 5.11 11.50
C THR A 122 6.70 6.49 12.00
N VAL A 123 5.81 7.24 12.67
CA VAL A 123 6.20 8.51 13.32
C VAL A 123 7.33 8.29 14.32
N ALA A 124 7.25 7.24 15.14
CA ALA A 124 8.29 6.89 16.09
C ALA A 124 9.60 6.49 15.38
N ASN A 125 9.51 5.68 14.32
CA ASN A 125 10.67 5.27 13.50
C ASN A 125 11.45 6.48 12.96
N ASP A 126 10.75 7.54 12.56
CA ASP A 126 11.39 8.72 11.95
C ASP A 126 11.88 9.73 12.99
N LEU A 127 11.22 9.88 14.13
CA LEU A 127 11.52 10.92 15.10
C LEU A 127 12.52 10.48 16.19
N VAL A 128 12.52 9.19 16.58
CA VAL A 128 13.46 8.72 17.63
C VAL A 128 14.92 8.87 17.22
N PRO A 129 15.34 8.58 15.97
CA PRO A 129 16.72 8.81 15.54
C PRO A 129 17.14 10.29 15.53
N LEU A 130 16.19 11.22 15.48
CA LEU A 130 16.43 12.67 15.59
C LEU A 130 16.56 13.17 17.04
N GLY A 131 16.42 12.29 18.02
CA GLY A 131 16.56 12.62 19.44
C GLY A 131 15.27 13.02 20.13
N TYR A 132 14.12 12.85 19.49
CA TYR A 132 12.83 13.02 20.16
C TYR A 132 12.56 11.92 21.18
N GLU A 133 11.87 12.27 22.27
CA GLU A 133 11.36 11.31 23.24
C GLU A 133 9.90 10.97 22.84
N VAL A 134 9.69 9.79 22.25
CA VAL A 134 8.39 9.38 21.75
C VAL A 134 7.75 8.41 22.74
N THR A 135 6.55 8.77 23.23
CA THR A 135 5.69 7.91 24.05
C THR A 135 4.50 7.45 23.20
N ILE A 136 4.30 6.14 23.09
CA ILE A 136 3.13 5.56 22.41
C ILE A 136 2.17 5.01 23.47
N PHE A 137 0.93 5.50 23.46
CA PHE A 137 -0.17 5.01 24.32
C PHE A 137 -1.00 4.00 23.54
N GLU A 138 -1.11 2.77 24.06
CA GLU A 138 -1.89 1.70 23.46
C GLU A 138 -2.89 1.15 24.46
N GLN A 139 -4.16 1.04 24.05
CA GLN A 139 -5.23 0.52 24.91
C GLN A 139 -5.13 -0.98 25.18
N TYR A 140 -4.53 -1.73 24.26
CA TYR A 140 -4.37 -3.18 24.38
C TYR A 140 -3.06 -3.57 25.06
N ALA A 141 -2.98 -4.86 25.43
CA ALA A 141 -1.77 -5.45 26.02
C ALA A 141 -0.65 -5.71 25.01
N VAL A 142 -0.89 -5.48 23.73
CA VAL A 142 0.05 -5.71 22.63
C VAL A 142 -0.04 -4.61 21.57
N PRO A 143 1.09 -4.21 20.96
CA PRO A 143 1.09 -3.21 19.89
C PRO A 143 0.74 -3.84 18.53
N GLY A 144 0.45 -3.00 17.54
CA GLY A 144 0.25 -3.37 16.15
C GLY A 144 -1.07 -2.87 15.55
N GLY A 145 -1.99 -2.35 16.37
CA GLY A 145 -3.30 -1.88 15.91
C GLY A 145 -4.05 -2.94 15.12
N LEU A 146 -4.75 -2.54 14.04
CA LEU A 146 -5.54 -3.48 13.22
C LEU A 146 -4.71 -4.58 12.54
N MET A 147 -3.40 -4.41 12.37
CA MET A 147 -2.52 -5.50 11.91
C MET A 147 -2.50 -6.66 12.90
N ARG A 148 -2.64 -6.40 14.20
CA ARG A 148 -2.68 -7.38 15.28
C ARG A 148 -4.08 -7.91 15.53
N THR A 149 -5.08 -7.03 15.56
CA THR A 149 -6.41 -7.36 16.03
C THR A 149 -7.35 -7.86 14.94
N ASN A 150 -7.10 -7.51 13.67
CA ASN A 150 -8.04 -7.75 12.59
C ASN A 150 -7.48 -8.57 11.42
N ILE A 151 -6.16 -8.58 11.22
CA ILE A 151 -5.57 -9.48 10.22
C ILE A 151 -5.30 -10.84 10.89
N PRO A 152 -5.96 -11.92 10.43
CA PRO A 152 -5.83 -13.22 11.08
C PRO A 152 -4.39 -13.77 11.02
N ALA A 153 -4.00 -14.54 12.05
CA ALA A 153 -2.66 -15.10 12.19
C ALA A 153 -2.26 -16.05 11.03
N PHE A 154 -3.24 -16.64 10.33
CA PHE A 154 -2.98 -17.46 9.15
C PHE A 154 -2.56 -16.63 7.91
N ARG A 155 -2.74 -15.31 7.93
CA ARG A 155 -2.22 -14.36 6.92
C ARG A 155 -0.99 -13.63 7.41
N LEU A 156 -0.98 -13.22 8.68
CA LEU A 156 0.09 -12.43 9.30
C LEU A 156 0.48 -13.04 10.66
N PRO A 157 1.50 -13.89 10.70
CA PRO A 157 1.96 -14.50 11.93
C PRO A 157 2.43 -13.47 12.97
N ALA A 158 2.08 -13.69 14.24
CA ALA A 158 2.45 -12.79 15.34
C ALA A 158 3.96 -12.55 15.43
N LYS A 159 4.78 -13.57 15.14
CA LYS A 159 6.25 -13.46 15.15
C LYS A 159 6.75 -12.36 14.21
N VAL A 160 6.17 -12.23 13.02
CA VAL A 160 6.57 -11.19 12.03
C VAL A 160 6.20 -9.80 12.55
N LEU A 161 5.02 -9.67 13.16
CA LEU A 161 4.59 -8.43 13.81
C LEU A 161 5.52 -8.04 14.95
N ASP A 162 5.80 -8.98 15.85
CA ASP A 162 6.61 -8.74 17.05
C ASP A 162 8.04 -8.33 16.67
N GLU A 163 8.62 -8.96 15.64
CA GLU A 163 9.95 -8.65 15.16
C GLU A 163 10.02 -7.23 14.56
N GLU A 164 9.17 -6.89 13.59
CA GLU A 164 9.27 -5.59 12.92
C GLU A 164 8.80 -4.42 13.80
N ILE A 165 7.84 -4.63 14.68
CA ILE A 165 7.45 -3.66 15.70
C ILE A 165 8.59 -3.51 16.73
N GLY A 166 9.19 -4.64 17.14
CA GLY A 166 10.32 -4.66 18.06
C GLY A 166 11.46 -3.77 17.59
N TYR A 167 11.82 -3.80 16.32
CA TYR A 167 12.87 -2.94 15.76
C TYR A 167 12.62 -1.44 15.99
N ILE A 168 11.37 -1.00 16.04
CA ILE A 168 11.03 0.40 16.30
C ILE A 168 11.05 0.67 17.81
N ILE A 169 10.45 -0.20 18.60
CA ILE A 169 10.37 -0.02 20.06
C ILE A 169 11.77 -0.02 20.69
N ASP A 170 12.65 -0.91 20.23
CA ASP A 170 14.01 -1.08 20.75
C ASP A 170 14.93 0.12 20.43
N MET A 171 14.50 1.03 19.52
CA MET A 171 15.19 2.32 19.35
C MET A 171 15.06 3.25 20.57
N GLY A 172 14.21 2.92 21.54
CA GLY A 172 14.02 3.70 22.76
C GLY A 172 12.66 4.40 22.85
N VAL A 173 11.65 3.85 22.22
CA VAL A 173 10.26 4.30 22.33
C VAL A 173 9.71 3.93 23.72
N ASP A 174 9.06 4.89 24.42
CA ASP A 174 8.28 4.64 25.64
C ASP A 174 6.91 4.07 25.24
N LEU A 175 6.81 2.74 25.15
CA LEU A 175 5.56 2.05 24.82
C LEU A 175 4.73 1.77 26.08
N ARG A 176 3.58 2.39 26.20
CA ARG A 176 2.63 2.22 27.31
C ARG A 176 1.44 1.40 26.87
N LEU A 177 1.48 0.12 27.16
CA LEU A 177 0.40 -0.83 26.92
C LEU A 177 -0.68 -0.73 28.03
N ASN A 178 -1.91 -1.21 27.75
CA ASN A 178 -3.06 -1.10 28.65
C ASN A 178 -3.29 0.34 29.16
N SER A 179 -2.99 1.31 28.33
CA SER A 179 -2.98 2.74 28.68
C SER A 179 -3.87 3.54 27.70
N PRO A 180 -5.21 3.37 27.75
CA PRO A 180 -6.10 4.12 26.89
C PRO A 180 -6.05 5.61 27.24
N VAL A 181 -5.98 6.46 26.22
CA VAL A 181 -6.14 7.91 26.37
C VAL A 181 -7.64 8.20 26.46
N ASN A 182 -8.07 8.75 27.58
CA ASN A 182 -9.49 9.02 27.86
C ASN A 182 -9.87 10.49 27.71
N SER A 183 -8.89 11.40 27.58
CA SER A 183 -9.09 12.84 27.42
C SER A 183 -7.94 13.44 26.62
N MET A 184 -8.25 14.09 25.52
CA MET A 184 -7.29 14.87 24.74
C MET A 184 -6.86 16.11 25.51
N GLN A 185 -7.81 16.78 26.19
CA GLN A 185 -7.52 17.97 26.99
C GLN A 185 -6.52 17.65 28.12
N GLU A 186 -6.70 16.53 28.80
CA GLU A 186 -5.76 16.12 29.84
C GLU A 186 -4.37 15.78 29.29
N LEU A 187 -4.30 15.13 28.13
CA LEU A 187 -3.06 14.80 27.46
C LEU A 187 -2.28 16.07 27.08
N LEU A 188 -2.96 17.08 26.55
CA LEU A 188 -2.38 18.37 26.17
C LEU A 188 -1.93 19.18 27.38
N ASP A 189 -2.80 19.32 28.40
CA ASP A 189 -2.55 20.22 29.53
C ASP A 189 -1.57 19.67 30.58
N LYS A 190 -1.59 18.35 30.79
CA LYS A 190 -0.84 17.68 31.88
C LYS A 190 0.23 16.72 31.38
N GLY A 191 0.17 16.28 30.10
CA GLY A 191 1.10 15.29 29.53
C GLY A 191 2.52 15.81 29.37
N GLY A 192 2.67 17.14 29.19
CA GLY A 192 3.98 17.77 28.96
C GLY A 192 4.62 17.37 27.64
N PHE A 193 3.80 17.13 26.62
CA PHE A 193 4.25 16.84 25.26
C PHE A 193 4.25 18.10 24.40
N ASP A 194 5.25 18.21 23.52
CA ASP A 194 5.37 19.32 22.57
C ASP A 194 4.43 19.16 21.39
N ALA A 195 4.13 17.92 20.99
CA ALA A 195 3.13 17.60 19.99
C ALA A 195 2.46 16.24 20.26
N VAL A 196 1.26 16.07 19.70
CA VAL A 196 0.46 14.85 19.80
C VAL A 196 0.15 14.34 18.40
N PHE A 197 0.42 13.06 18.14
CA PHE A 197 0.01 12.36 16.93
C PHE A 197 -1.13 11.39 17.23
N VAL A 198 -2.24 11.51 16.52
CA VAL A 198 -3.40 10.62 16.65
C VAL A 198 -3.39 9.59 15.54
N GLY A 199 -2.97 8.38 15.87
CA GLY A 199 -2.93 7.21 14.99
C GLY A 199 -3.85 6.08 15.45
N SER A 200 -4.99 6.43 16.09
CA SER A 200 -5.94 5.47 16.68
C SER A 200 -6.76 4.67 15.66
N GLY A 201 -6.59 4.95 14.37
CA GLY A 201 -7.27 4.22 13.29
C GLY A 201 -8.77 4.50 13.20
N ALA A 202 -9.51 3.56 12.60
CA ALA A 202 -10.97 3.55 12.49
C ALA A 202 -11.53 2.30 13.20
N PRO A 203 -11.59 2.32 14.54
CA PRO A 203 -11.83 1.12 15.36
C PRO A 203 -13.31 0.73 15.46
N LYS A 204 -14.24 1.56 14.98
CA LYS A 204 -15.67 1.27 15.08
C LYS A 204 -16.21 0.66 13.80
N GLY A 205 -16.75 -0.56 13.88
CA GLY A 205 -17.45 -1.18 12.75
C GLY A 205 -18.81 -0.54 12.50
N LYS A 206 -19.19 -0.46 11.24
CA LYS A 206 -20.50 0.06 10.84
C LYS A 206 -21.61 -0.88 11.24
N GLU A 207 -22.69 -0.32 11.71
CA GLU A 207 -23.91 -1.02 12.12
C GLU A 207 -24.88 -1.18 10.95
N LEU A 208 -25.73 -2.19 11.02
CA LEU A 208 -26.82 -2.46 10.08
C LEU A 208 -28.15 -2.58 10.84
N GLU A 209 -28.81 -1.46 11.00
CA GLU A 209 -30.10 -1.38 11.71
C GLU A 209 -31.23 -1.94 10.82
N LEU A 210 -31.54 -3.21 11.03
CA LEU A 210 -32.64 -3.92 10.37
C LEU A 210 -33.51 -4.62 11.42
N PRO A 211 -34.76 -4.97 11.07
CA PRO A 211 -35.63 -5.75 11.95
C PRO A 211 -34.93 -7.01 12.48
N GLY A 212 -35.02 -7.24 13.79
CA GLY A 212 -34.39 -8.40 14.45
C GLY A 212 -32.94 -8.19 14.91
N ARG A 213 -32.30 -7.05 14.60
CA ARG A 213 -30.86 -6.81 14.89
C ARG A 213 -30.48 -7.03 16.36
N HIS A 214 -31.30 -6.57 17.29
CA HIS A 214 -31.02 -6.60 18.73
C HIS A 214 -31.78 -7.73 19.48
N ALA A 215 -32.40 -8.65 18.74
CA ALA A 215 -33.18 -9.74 19.34
C ALA A 215 -32.33 -10.97 19.72
N THR A 216 -31.04 -10.97 19.40
CA THR A 216 -30.07 -12.06 19.65
C THR A 216 -28.65 -11.52 19.72
N ASP A 217 -27.76 -12.26 20.37
CA ASP A 217 -26.31 -12.00 20.44
C ASP A 217 -25.50 -12.67 19.30
N ARG A 218 -26.20 -13.38 18.40
CA ARG A 218 -25.59 -14.10 17.26
C ARG A 218 -25.33 -13.23 16.04
N ILE A 219 -25.42 -11.92 16.17
CA ILE A 219 -25.16 -10.96 15.10
C ILE A 219 -23.97 -10.10 15.52
N HIS A 220 -22.83 -10.32 14.87
CA HIS A 220 -21.54 -9.78 15.26
C HIS A 220 -21.11 -8.63 14.35
N ILE A 221 -20.36 -7.67 14.87
CA ILE A 221 -19.65 -6.67 14.09
C ILE A 221 -18.28 -7.24 13.70
N GLY A 222 -17.96 -7.29 12.41
CA GLY A 222 -16.82 -8.04 11.88
C GLY A 222 -15.48 -7.69 12.52
N ILE A 223 -15.14 -6.40 12.65
CA ILE A 223 -13.87 -6.00 13.26
C ILE A 223 -13.78 -6.35 14.75
N THR A 224 -14.86 -6.19 15.51
CA THR A 224 -14.92 -6.55 16.93
C THR A 224 -14.87 -8.08 17.11
N TRP A 225 -15.49 -8.82 16.19
CA TRP A 225 -15.45 -10.27 16.20
C TRP A 225 -14.03 -10.79 15.89
N LEU A 226 -13.36 -10.26 14.87
CA LEU A 226 -11.97 -10.61 14.55
C LEU A 226 -11.01 -10.29 15.70
N GLU A 227 -11.20 -9.14 16.35
CA GLU A 227 -10.45 -8.77 17.55
C GLU A 227 -10.64 -9.81 18.67
N SER A 228 -11.90 -10.20 18.93
CA SER A 228 -12.21 -11.22 19.94
C SER A 228 -11.60 -12.59 19.59
N VAL A 229 -11.52 -12.93 18.32
CA VAL A 229 -10.81 -14.12 17.83
C VAL A 229 -9.30 -13.99 18.04
N ALA A 230 -8.72 -12.83 17.67
CA ALA A 230 -7.29 -12.60 17.81
C ALA A 230 -6.80 -12.67 19.27
N PHE A 231 -7.63 -12.21 20.22
CA PHE A 231 -7.33 -12.27 21.66
C PHE A 231 -7.78 -13.58 22.33
N GLY A 232 -8.34 -14.53 21.57
CA GLY A 232 -8.78 -15.82 22.10
C GLY A 232 -10.06 -15.79 22.96
N HIS A 233 -10.84 -14.71 22.87
CA HIS A 233 -12.14 -14.59 23.53
C HIS A 233 -13.23 -15.37 22.80
N VAL A 234 -13.03 -15.64 21.51
CA VAL A 234 -13.90 -16.45 20.66
C VAL A 234 -13.08 -17.57 20.05
N ASP A 235 -13.44 -18.81 20.35
CA ASP A 235 -12.78 -20.03 19.91
C ASP A 235 -13.66 -20.95 19.05
N ARG A 236 -14.92 -20.56 18.84
CA ARG A 236 -15.90 -21.30 18.03
C ARG A 236 -17.00 -20.37 17.49
N ILE A 237 -17.66 -20.81 16.45
CA ILE A 237 -18.84 -20.18 15.84
C ILE A 237 -19.87 -21.24 15.45
N GLY A 238 -21.09 -20.84 15.07
CA GLY A 238 -22.12 -21.74 14.58
C GLY A 238 -21.74 -22.48 13.29
N GLU A 239 -22.46 -23.55 12.98
CA GLU A 239 -22.17 -24.39 11.80
C GLU A 239 -22.47 -23.67 10.48
N SER A 240 -23.47 -22.79 10.44
CA SER A 240 -23.85 -21.99 9.27
C SER A 240 -23.70 -20.52 9.54
N VAL A 241 -22.84 -19.84 8.77
CA VAL A 241 -22.49 -18.43 8.99
C VAL A 241 -22.74 -17.61 7.73
N LEU A 242 -23.41 -16.46 7.89
CA LEU A 242 -23.55 -15.46 6.85
C LEU A 242 -22.62 -14.27 7.13
N ILE A 243 -21.85 -13.88 6.14
CA ILE A 243 -20.98 -12.68 6.19
C ILE A 243 -21.62 -11.60 5.33
N ILE A 244 -21.97 -10.47 5.91
CA ILE A 244 -22.57 -9.35 5.19
C ILE A 244 -21.49 -8.33 4.81
N GLY A 245 -21.17 -8.27 3.51
CA GLY A 245 -20.13 -7.38 2.96
C GLY A 245 -19.11 -8.12 2.11
N VAL A 246 -18.38 -7.37 1.27
CA VAL A 246 -17.43 -7.89 0.26
C VAL A 246 -16.14 -7.07 0.21
N GLY A 247 -15.64 -6.68 1.36
CA GLY A 247 -14.31 -6.10 1.55
C GLY A 247 -13.32 -7.12 2.13
N ASN A 248 -12.04 -6.76 2.26
CA ASN A 248 -11.01 -7.65 2.81
C ASN A 248 -11.37 -8.16 4.23
N THR A 249 -12.01 -7.31 5.06
CA THR A 249 -12.52 -7.73 6.39
C THR A 249 -13.54 -8.88 6.27
N ALA A 250 -14.39 -8.88 5.24
CA ALA A 250 -15.35 -9.98 5.02
C ALA A 250 -14.62 -11.28 4.66
N MET A 251 -13.53 -11.19 3.86
CA MET A 251 -12.68 -12.34 3.53
C MET A 251 -11.96 -12.88 4.76
N ASP A 252 -11.49 -12.02 5.64
CA ASP A 252 -10.90 -12.44 6.91
C ASP A 252 -11.93 -13.09 7.85
N CYS A 253 -13.14 -12.55 7.93
CA CYS A 253 -14.23 -13.13 8.73
C CYS A 253 -14.66 -14.50 8.21
N CYS A 254 -14.88 -14.68 6.91
CA CYS A 254 -15.35 -15.95 6.36
C CYS A 254 -14.30 -17.06 6.52
N ARG A 255 -13.04 -16.77 6.25
CA ARG A 255 -11.93 -17.73 6.39
C ARG A 255 -11.65 -18.07 7.86
N SER A 256 -11.78 -17.09 8.77
CA SER A 256 -11.69 -17.34 10.23
C SER A 256 -12.85 -18.20 10.73
N SER A 257 -14.08 -17.99 10.24
CA SER A 257 -15.25 -18.78 10.61
C SER A 257 -15.08 -20.26 10.28
N LEU A 258 -14.51 -20.60 9.11
CA LEU A 258 -14.20 -21.98 8.75
C LEU A 258 -13.22 -22.63 9.74
N ARG A 259 -12.19 -21.88 10.18
CA ARG A 259 -11.19 -22.37 11.17
C ARG A 259 -11.75 -22.51 12.58
N LEU A 260 -12.84 -21.81 12.87
CA LEU A 260 -13.56 -21.87 14.15
C LEU A 260 -14.73 -22.85 14.14
N GLY A 261 -14.84 -23.71 13.10
CA GLY A 261 -15.75 -24.84 13.06
C GLY A 261 -17.01 -24.65 12.24
N ALA A 262 -17.16 -23.52 11.52
CA ALA A 262 -18.28 -23.40 10.57
C ALA A 262 -18.16 -24.45 9.47
N LYS A 263 -19.28 -25.11 9.14
CA LYS A 263 -19.39 -26.10 8.06
C LYS A 263 -19.77 -25.43 6.74
N THR A 264 -20.57 -24.37 6.82
CA THR A 264 -21.02 -23.60 5.66
C THR A 264 -20.85 -22.11 5.94
N VAL A 265 -20.17 -21.43 5.04
CA VAL A 265 -20.00 -19.96 5.11
C VAL A 265 -20.41 -19.35 3.79
N LYS A 266 -21.32 -18.38 3.83
CA LYS A 266 -21.73 -17.62 2.67
C LYS A 266 -21.43 -16.14 2.86
N VAL A 267 -20.77 -15.54 1.87
CA VAL A 267 -20.55 -14.10 1.79
C VAL A 267 -21.66 -13.48 0.96
N MET A 268 -22.44 -12.59 1.57
CA MET A 268 -23.63 -11.99 0.96
C MET A 268 -23.28 -10.63 0.38
N ALA A 269 -23.33 -10.54 -0.95
CA ALA A 269 -23.03 -9.36 -1.73
C ALA A 269 -24.29 -8.70 -2.27
N ARG A 270 -24.50 -7.42 -1.95
CA ARG A 270 -25.62 -6.65 -2.51
C ARG A 270 -25.47 -6.40 -4.01
N LYS A 271 -24.24 -6.28 -4.52
CA LYS A 271 -23.92 -5.93 -5.90
C LYS A 271 -23.19 -7.06 -6.63
N PRO A 272 -23.09 -7.02 -7.97
CA PRO A 272 -22.26 -7.92 -8.76
C PRO A 272 -20.77 -7.82 -8.44
N ARG A 273 -19.99 -8.86 -8.81
CA ARG A 273 -18.55 -9.02 -8.49
C ARG A 273 -17.70 -7.81 -8.88
N GLN A 274 -17.95 -7.17 -10.01
CA GLN A 274 -17.20 -5.99 -10.48
C GLN A 274 -17.25 -4.78 -9.55
N PHE A 275 -18.16 -4.75 -8.56
CA PHE A 275 -18.28 -3.71 -7.56
C PHE A 275 -17.72 -4.11 -6.18
N PHE A 276 -17.02 -5.24 -6.10
CA PHE A 276 -16.43 -5.68 -4.85
C PHE A 276 -15.26 -4.79 -4.47
N LYS A 277 -15.01 -4.69 -3.17
CA LYS A 277 -13.91 -3.90 -2.61
C LYS A 277 -12.76 -4.76 -2.10
N ALA A 278 -12.97 -6.06 -1.97
CA ALA A 278 -11.90 -7.00 -1.65
C ALA A 278 -10.94 -7.13 -2.82
N SER A 279 -9.69 -7.35 -2.51
CA SER A 279 -8.67 -7.68 -3.50
C SER A 279 -8.99 -9.03 -4.15
N GLU A 280 -8.72 -9.18 -5.45
CA GLU A 280 -9.10 -10.40 -6.18
C GLU A 280 -8.46 -11.66 -5.57
N TRP A 281 -7.20 -11.59 -5.16
CA TRP A 281 -6.53 -12.73 -4.50
C TRP A 281 -7.14 -13.13 -3.13
N GLU A 282 -7.77 -12.19 -2.40
CA GLU A 282 -8.49 -12.52 -1.17
C GLU A 282 -9.82 -13.23 -1.46
N LEU A 283 -10.46 -12.86 -2.58
CA LEU A 283 -11.65 -13.56 -3.08
C LEU A 283 -11.30 -14.97 -3.55
N GLU A 284 -10.23 -15.11 -4.34
CA GLU A 284 -9.72 -16.40 -4.81
C GLU A 284 -9.37 -17.32 -3.64
N ASP A 285 -8.69 -16.81 -2.62
CA ASP A 285 -8.35 -17.57 -1.42
C ASP A 285 -9.58 -18.06 -0.65
N ALA A 286 -10.61 -17.20 -0.53
CA ALA A 286 -11.86 -17.58 0.13
C ALA A 286 -12.62 -18.65 -0.69
N GLU A 287 -12.68 -18.50 -2.01
CA GLU A 287 -13.29 -19.47 -2.92
C GLU A 287 -12.53 -20.81 -2.92
N HIS A 288 -11.19 -20.80 -2.86
CA HIS A 288 -10.37 -22.01 -2.68
C HIS A 288 -10.64 -22.73 -1.35
N GLU A 289 -11.03 -21.99 -0.33
CA GLU A 289 -11.45 -22.54 0.97
C GLU A 289 -12.95 -22.89 1.00
N HIS A 290 -13.61 -22.97 -0.17
CA HIS A 290 -15.02 -23.35 -0.35
C HIS A 290 -16.04 -22.37 0.26
N VAL A 291 -15.68 -21.08 0.40
CA VAL A 291 -16.64 -20.03 0.75
C VAL A 291 -17.52 -19.73 -0.46
N GLU A 292 -18.82 -19.77 -0.27
CA GLU A 292 -19.78 -19.40 -1.30
C GLU A 292 -20.01 -17.89 -1.30
N ILE A 293 -19.79 -17.23 -2.44
CA ILE A 293 -20.09 -15.79 -2.61
C ILE A 293 -21.43 -15.63 -3.35
N VAL A 294 -22.44 -15.15 -2.63
CA VAL A 294 -23.81 -14.95 -3.13
C VAL A 294 -23.99 -13.49 -3.52
N ILE A 295 -24.12 -13.22 -4.81
CA ILE A 295 -24.25 -11.86 -5.35
C ILE A 295 -25.72 -11.42 -5.44
N ASN A 296 -25.94 -10.10 -5.55
CA ASN A 296 -27.23 -9.49 -5.85
C ASN A 296 -28.31 -9.71 -4.77
N HIS A 297 -27.91 -9.80 -3.50
CA HIS A 297 -28.80 -9.99 -2.38
C HIS A 297 -28.64 -8.86 -1.35
N ALA A 298 -29.63 -7.97 -1.26
CA ALA A 298 -29.67 -6.88 -0.29
C ALA A 298 -30.26 -7.38 1.04
N PRO A 299 -29.59 -7.17 2.18
CA PRO A 299 -30.09 -7.58 3.48
C PRO A 299 -31.38 -6.82 3.84
N LYS A 300 -32.37 -7.51 4.42
CA LYS A 300 -33.71 -6.99 4.70
C LYS A 300 -34.14 -7.12 6.16
N ALA A 301 -33.93 -8.30 6.76
CA ALA A 301 -34.29 -8.54 8.16
C ALA A 301 -33.54 -9.75 8.71
N PHE A 302 -33.23 -9.71 9.99
CA PHE A 302 -32.78 -10.87 10.77
C PHE A 302 -34.02 -11.63 11.26
N VAL A 303 -34.06 -12.94 11.07
CA VAL A 303 -35.16 -13.79 11.49
C VAL A 303 -34.78 -14.45 12.82
N VAL A 304 -35.47 -14.05 13.89
CA VAL A 304 -35.22 -14.54 15.25
C VAL A 304 -36.52 -15.12 15.79
N GLU A 305 -36.47 -16.37 16.19
CA GLU A 305 -37.59 -17.10 16.77
C GLU A 305 -37.25 -17.56 18.18
N GLY A 306 -38.05 -17.14 19.17
CA GLY A 306 -37.80 -17.48 20.57
C GLY A 306 -36.41 -17.04 21.10
N GLY A 307 -35.88 -15.93 20.59
CA GLY A 307 -34.54 -15.43 20.95
C GLY A 307 -33.38 -16.12 20.21
N LYS A 308 -33.66 -17.10 19.35
CA LYS A 308 -32.66 -17.80 18.56
C LYS A 308 -32.67 -17.28 17.13
N LEU A 309 -31.49 -16.96 16.60
CA LEU A 309 -31.31 -16.64 15.19
C LEU A 309 -31.60 -17.90 14.36
N THR A 310 -32.48 -17.82 13.38
CA THR A 310 -32.81 -18.91 12.46
C THR A 310 -32.33 -18.63 11.04
N GLY A 311 -32.08 -17.38 10.70
CA GLY A 311 -31.59 -16.97 9.40
C GLY A 311 -31.75 -15.49 9.12
N MET A 312 -31.64 -15.14 7.86
CA MET A 312 -31.78 -13.75 7.40
C MET A 312 -32.59 -13.68 6.09
N MET A 313 -33.44 -12.67 5.97
CA MET A 313 -34.15 -12.34 4.75
C MET A 313 -33.34 -11.39 3.90
N PHE A 314 -33.32 -11.67 2.61
CA PHE A 314 -32.70 -10.80 1.61
C PHE A 314 -33.69 -10.49 0.49
N GLU A 315 -33.56 -9.33 -0.09
CA GLU A 315 -34.18 -9.00 -1.36
C GLU A 315 -33.22 -9.36 -2.49
N LYS A 316 -33.62 -10.26 -3.38
CA LYS A 316 -32.86 -10.59 -4.58
C LYS A 316 -33.04 -9.49 -5.62
N LEU A 317 -31.92 -9.00 -6.16
CA LEU A 317 -31.88 -7.88 -7.07
C LEU A 317 -31.35 -8.28 -8.44
N GLU A 318 -31.82 -7.59 -9.46
CA GLU A 318 -31.27 -7.61 -10.81
C GLU A 318 -30.80 -6.21 -11.17
N TYR A 319 -29.59 -6.14 -11.76
CA TYR A 319 -28.96 -4.87 -12.13
C TYR A 319 -28.83 -4.75 -13.63
N ASP A 320 -29.24 -3.61 -14.15
CA ASP A 320 -28.91 -3.17 -15.50
C ASP A 320 -27.64 -2.33 -15.45
N ILE A 321 -26.58 -2.78 -16.17
CA ILE A 321 -25.23 -2.20 -16.09
C ILE A 321 -24.80 -1.78 -17.49
N GLU A 322 -24.54 -0.49 -17.66
CA GLU A 322 -23.99 0.08 -18.89
C GLU A 322 -22.70 0.85 -18.59
N ALA A 323 -21.66 0.63 -19.38
CA ALA A 323 -20.35 1.26 -19.24
C ALA A 323 -19.74 1.17 -17.83
N GLY A 324 -20.01 0.09 -17.09
CA GLY A 324 -19.50 -0.13 -15.73
C GLY A 324 -20.35 0.50 -14.61
N ASP A 325 -21.39 1.25 -14.94
CA ASP A 325 -22.29 1.89 -13.97
C ASP A 325 -23.66 1.18 -13.89
N ILE A 326 -24.21 1.12 -12.68
CA ILE A 326 -25.58 0.63 -12.47
C ILE A 326 -26.56 1.71 -12.92
N LYS A 327 -27.35 1.42 -13.96
CA LYS A 327 -28.39 2.29 -14.51
C LYS A 327 -29.76 2.04 -13.88
N ALA A 328 -30.09 0.77 -13.65
CA ALA A 328 -31.34 0.40 -13.01
C ALA A 328 -31.17 -0.79 -12.07
N THR A 329 -32.08 -0.90 -11.11
CA THR A 329 -32.15 -2.02 -10.17
C THR A 329 -33.60 -2.49 -10.07
N ARG A 330 -33.81 -3.80 -10.19
CA ARG A 330 -35.14 -4.42 -10.11
C ARG A 330 -35.16 -5.46 -9.00
N SER A 331 -36.20 -5.45 -8.16
CA SER A 331 -36.46 -6.49 -7.18
C SER A 331 -37.01 -7.75 -7.85
N LEU A 332 -36.44 -8.90 -7.47
CA LEU A 332 -36.91 -10.23 -7.89
C LEU A 332 -37.65 -10.98 -6.76
N GLY A 333 -37.89 -10.31 -5.63
CA GLY A 333 -38.56 -10.88 -4.47
C GLY A 333 -37.62 -11.24 -3.33
N ASP A 334 -38.22 -11.70 -2.25
CA ASP A 334 -37.51 -12.01 -1.01
C ASP A 334 -37.04 -13.47 -0.99
N VAL A 335 -35.80 -13.67 -0.45
CA VAL A 335 -35.18 -14.98 -0.29
C VAL A 335 -34.70 -15.14 1.14
N PHE A 336 -35.02 -16.28 1.75
CA PHE A 336 -34.55 -16.64 3.09
C PHE A 336 -33.27 -17.48 3.03
N PHE A 337 -32.26 -17.12 3.86
CA PHE A 337 -31.06 -17.91 4.05
C PHE A 337 -30.96 -18.33 5.53
N PRO A 338 -30.95 -19.64 5.82
CA PRO A 338 -30.78 -20.12 7.19
C PRO A 338 -29.36 -19.91 7.67
N CYS A 339 -29.17 -19.55 8.95
CA CYS A 339 -27.88 -19.45 9.59
C CYS A 339 -27.96 -19.47 11.12
N ASP A 340 -26.85 -19.83 11.75
CA ASP A 340 -26.66 -19.78 13.20
C ASP A 340 -26.03 -18.47 13.67
N ASP A 341 -25.18 -17.89 12.85
CA ASP A 341 -24.50 -16.60 13.14
C ASP A 341 -24.46 -15.70 11.90
N VAL A 342 -24.46 -14.40 12.13
CA VAL A 342 -24.25 -13.37 11.10
C VAL A 342 -23.09 -12.46 11.50
N ILE A 343 -22.18 -12.16 10.57
CA ILE A 343 -21.08 -11.22 10.78
C ILE A 343 -21.22 -10.04 9.82
N LEU A 344 -21.33 -8.83 10.37
CA LEU A 344 -21.45 -7.58 9.62
C LEU A 344 -20.06 -7.01 9.30
N ALA A 345 -19.62 -7.16 8.06
CA ALA A 345 -18.34 -6.68 7.55
C ALA A 345 -18.52 -5.57 6.48
N ILE A 346 -19.37 -4.59 6.80
CA ILE A 346 -19.84 -3.54 5.88
C ILE A 346 -19.03 -2.23 5.94
N GLY A 347 -17.87 -2.27 6.58
CA GLY A 347 -16.94 -1.16 6.71
C GLY A 347 -16.74 -0.67 8.13
N GLN A 348 -15.91 0.35 8.26
CA GLN A 348 -15.45 0.92 9.51
C GLN A 348 -15.66 2.42 9.51
N GLU A 349 -15.61 3.02 10.69
CA GLU A 349 -15.67 4.48 10.89
C GLU A 349 -14.79 4.91 12.06
N ASN A 350 -14.41 6.18 12.04
CA ASN A 350 -13.64 6.80 13.10
C ASN A 350 -14.49 6.97 14.35
N ALA A 351 -13.84 6.87 15.52
CA ALA A 351 -14.48 7.11 16.80
C ALA A 351 -13.50 7.81 17.74
N PHE A 352 -13.86 9.02 18.16
CA PHE A 352 -13.03 9.86 19.03
C PHE A 352 -13.81 10.31 20.26
N PRO A 353 -14.41 9.40 21.07
CA PRO A 353 -15.21 9.77 22.23
C PRO A 353 -14.38 10.44 23.34
N TRP A 354 -13.04 10.32 23.25
CA TRP A 354 -12.06 10.86 24.19
C TRP A 354 -11.50 12.23 23.77
N ILE A 355 -11.94 12.77 22.62
CA ILE A 355 -11.58 14.12 22.17
C ILE A 355 -12.75 15.06 22.50
N GLU A 356 -12.56 15.89 23.50
CA GLU A 356 -13.55 16.86 23.94
C GLU A 356 -13.66 18.02 22.94
N LYS A 357 -14.85 18.60 22.82
CA LYS A 357 -15.05 19.80 21.98
C LYS A 357 -14.19 20.99 22.41
N SER A 358 -13.84 21.07 23.71
CA SER A 358 -12.95 22.09 24.27
C SER A 358 -11.51 21.97 23.83
N ALA A 359 -11.08 20.81 23.29
CA ALA A 359 -9.71 20.59 22.82
C ALA A 359 -9.37 21.40 21.57
N GLY A 360 -10.35 22.07 20.92
CA GLY A 360 -10.11 22.93 19.77
C GLY A 360 -9.86 22.19 18.45
N ILE A 361 -10.17 20.90 18.38
CA ILE A 361 -10.08 20.07 17.19
C ILE A 361 -11.45 20.02 16.52
N GLU A 362 -11.53 20.46 15.27
CA GLU A 362 -12.76 20.45 14.50
C GLU A 362 -12.93 19.14 13.73
N PHE A 363 -14.18 18.66 13.66
CA PHE A 363 -14.60 17.50 12.89
C PHE A 363 -15.65 17.90 11.86
N ASP A 364 -15.73 17.14 10.79
CA ASP A 364 -16.81 17.27 9.82
C ASP A 364 -18.09 16.56 10.28
N LYS A 365 -19.14 16.61 9.45
CA LYS A 365 -20.43 15.96 9.74
C LYS A 365 -20.36 14.42 9.82
N TRP A 366 -19.27 13.83 9.39
CA TRP A 366 -19.01 12.40 9.38
C TRP A 366 -18.07 11.96 10.51
N ASN A 367 -17.80 12.89 11.47
CA ASN A 367 -16.85 12.69 12.56
C ASN A 367 -15.42 12.40 12.08
N VAL A 368 -15.05 12.95 10.92
CA VAL A 368 -13.67 12.92 10.40
C VAL A 368 -12.98 14.23 10.81
N PRO A 369 -11.79 14.21 11.40
CA PRO A 369 -11.08 15.42 11.80
C PRO A 369 -10.74 16.28 10.60
N LYS A 370 -10.83 17.59 10.72
CA LYS A 370 -10.33 18.53 9.72
C LYS A 370 -8.82 18.58 9.78
N VAL A 371 -8.18 17.95 8.81
CA VAL A 371 -6.73 17.77 8.72
C VAL A 371 -6.23 18.32 7.40
N ASN A 372 -5.12 19.05 7.42
CA ASN A 372 -4.44 19.48 6.21
C ASN A 372 -3.83 18.25 5.51
N ALA A 373 -4.13 18.06 4.23
CA ALA A 373 -3.72 16.87 3.48
C ALA A 373 -2.20 16.78 3.19
N VAL A 374 -1.46 17.88 3.39
CA VAL A 374 0.00 17.94 3.20
C VAL A 374 0.73 17.84 4.53
N THR A 375 0.24 18.58 5.53
CA THR A 375 0.93 18.69 6.82
C THR A 375 0.41 17.73 7.89
N PHE A 376 -0.74 17.12 7.66
CA PHE A 376 -1.39 16.23 8.64
C PHE A 376 -1.76 16.92 9.98
N GLN A 377 -1.62 18.25 10.03
CA GLN A 377 -1.97 19.07 11.17
C GLN A 377 -3.49 19.28 11.24
N SER A 378 -4.05 19.19 12.44
CA SER A 378 -5.46 19.50 12.71
C SER A 378 -5.69 21.01 12.84
N THR A 379 -6.90 21.42 13.21
CA THR A 379 -7.19 22.81 13.58
C THR A 379 -6.53 23.24 14.91
N ARG A 380 -6.04 22.29 15.69
CA ARG A 380 -5.21 22.51 16.88
C ARG A 380 -3.73 22.34 16.48
N PRO A 381 -2.89 23.41 16.56
CA PRO A 381 -1.55 23.43 15.96
C PRO A 381 -0.59 22.32 16.40
N GLU A 382 -0.64 21.91 17.68
CA GLU A 382 0.19 20.85 18.25
C GLU A 382 -0.35 19.44 18.03
N VAL A 383 -1.51 19.27 17.36
CA VAL A 383 -2.16 17.97 17.17
C VAL A 383 -2.18 17.57 15.68
N PHE A 384 -1.63 16.42 15.40
CA PHE A 384 -1.52 15.82 14.06
C PHE A 384 -2.29 14.50 14.01
N PHE A 385 -2.83 14.16 12.84
CA PHE A 385 -3.55 12.90 12.61
C PHE A 385 -2.94 12.18 11.43
N GLY A 386 -2.96 10.85 11.44
CA GLY A 386 -2.51 10.03 10.31
C GLY A 386 -3.18 8.66 10.27
N GLY A 387 -2.91 7.92 9.18
CA GLY A 387 -3.59 6.65 8.93
C GLY A 387 -5.09 6.81 8.79
N ASP A 388 -5.83 5.77 9.17
CA ASP A 388 -7.29 5.75 9.07
C ASP A 388 -7.95 6.79 9.97
N ALA A 389 -7.27 7.24 11.03
CA ALA A 389 -7.78 8.29 11.92
C ALA A 389 -7.93 9.64 11.23
N ALA A 390 -7.11 9.95 10.23
CA ALA A 390 -7.13 11.23 9.52
C ALA A 390 -8.15 11.25 8.36
N PHE A 391 -8.16 10.21 7.52
CA PHE A 391 -8.86 10.23 6.23
C PHE A 391 -9.84 9.06 6.04
N GLY A 392 -10.14 8.32 7.12
CA GLY A 392 -10.94 7.10 7.06
C GLY A 392 -10.15 5.86 6.60
N PRO A 393 -10.81 4.69 6.58
CA PRO A 393 -10.15 3.41 6.35
C PRO A 393 -9.46 3.32 5.00
N LYS A 394 -8.15 2.99 5.03
CA LYS A 394 -7.30 2.67 3.88
C LYS A 394 -6.50 1.39 4.20
N ASN A 395 -5.31 1.28 3.66
CA ASN A 395 -4.41 0.14 3.89
C ASN A 395 -3.14 0.54 4.66
N ILE A 396 -2.34 -0.46 5.05
CA ILE A 396 -1.15 -0.28 5.90
C ILE A 396 -0.14 0.66 5.25
N ILE A 397 0.13 0.54 3.94
CA ILE A 397 1.16 1.34 3.27
C ILE A 397 0.77 2.83 3.20
N TRP A 398 -0.53 3.17 3.13
CA TRP A 398 -0.99 4.55 3.28
C TRP A 398 -0.77 5.06 4.71
N SER A 399 -0.96 4.21 5.73
CA SER A 399 -0.70 4.59 7.11
C SER A 399 0.79 4.86 7.36
N VAL A 400 1.68 4.11 6.70
CA VAL A 400 3.13 4.33 6.72
C VAL A 400 3.47 5.69 6.10
N GLU A 401 2.98 5.96 4.89
CA GLU A 401 3.22 7.27 4.24
C GLU A 401 2.69 8.43 5.08
N HIS A 402 1.47 8.31 5.63
CA HIS A 402 0.93 9.33 6.53
C HIS A 402 1.81 9.54 7.76
N GLY A 403 2.43 8.47 8.29
CA GLY A 403 3.38 8.53 9.39
C GLY A 403 4.63 9.34 9.03
N HIS A 404 5.25 9.07 7.88
CA HIS A 404 6.41 9.81 7.38
C HIS A 404 6.09 11.30 7.19
N GLN A 405 4.99 11.61 6.53
CA GLN A 405 4.62 13.01 6.27
C GLN A 405 4.26 13.77 7.56
N ALA A 406 3.60 13.09 8.51
CA ALA A 406 3.33 13.68 9.83
C ALA A 406 4.61 13.89 10.64
N ALA A 407 5.58 12.96 10.58
CA ALA A 407 6.87 13.10 11.26
C ALA A 407 7.64 14.34 10.77
N ILE A 408 7.67 14.60 9.45
CA ILE A 408 8.23 15.84 8.88
C ILE A 408 7.55 17.07 9.48
N SER A 409 6.21 17.07 9.54
CA SER A 409 5.44 18.20 10.06
C SER A 409 5.66 18.42 11.55
N ILE A 410 5.69 17.34 12.33
CA ILE A 410 5.95 17.40 13.78
C ILE A 410 7.38 17.91 14.04
N HIS A 411 8.36 17.43 13.28
CA HIS A 411 9.73 17.90 13.39
C HIS A 411 9.80 19.41 13.14
N LYS A 412 9.29 19.91 12.01
CA LYS A 412 9.26 21.34 11.68
C LYS A 412 8.51 22.17 12.70
N TYR A 413 7.35 21.68 13.19
CA TYR A 413 6.58 22.36 14.23
C TYR A 413 7.40 22.53 15.51
N CYS A 414 8.09 21.47 15.96
CA CYS A 414 8.92 21.50 17.14
C CYS A 414 10.15 22.40 17.00
N GLN A 415 10.67 22.56 15.79
CA GLN A 415 11.77 23.46 15.44
C GLN A 415 11.31 24.91 15.14
N GLN A 416 9.99 25.17 15.20
CA GLN A 416 9.37 26.45 14.86
C GLN A 416 9.61 26.89 13.39
N GLU A 417 9.67 25.91 12.50
CA GLU A 417 9.79 26.12 11.05
C GLU A 417 8.45 26.09 10.34
N PRO A 418 8.32 26.68 9.14
CA PRO A 418 7.10 26.59 8.34
C PRO A 418 6.80 25.14 7.94
N ILE A 419 5.71 24.58 8.48
CA ILE A 419 5.36 23.15 8.29
C ILE A 419 4.86 22.82 6.87
N GLU A 420 4.38 23.80 6.11
CA GLU A 420 3.90 23.65 4.73
C GLU A 420 5.06 23.48 3.73
N GLN A 421 6.23 23.95 4.06
CA GLN A 421 7.40 23.81 3.22
C GLN A 421 7.92 22.38 3.26
N ARG A 422 7.92 21.72 2.12
CA ARG A 422 8.49 20.38 1.95
C ARG A 422 9.79 20.46 1.15
N LEU A 423 10.75 19.61 1.52
CA LEU A 423 11.92 19.42 0.67
C LEU A 423 11.47 18.88 -0.69
N PRO A 424 12.03 19.39 -1.80
CA PRO A 424 11.76 18.80 -3.10
C PRO A 424 12.32 17.38 -3.14
N ARG A 425 11.62 16.51 -3.86
CA ARG A 425 12.17 15.20 -4.19
C ARG A 425 13.45 15.36 -5.00
N GLY A 426 14.47 14.61 -4.64
CA GLY A 426 15.74 14.62 -5.36
C GLY A 426 15.71 13.59 -6.49
N VAL A 427 16.27 13.95 -7.66
CA VAL A 427 16.56 12.98 -8.73
C VAL A 427 18.05 12.93 -8.94
N LYS A 428 18.63 11.74 -8.94
CA LYS A 428 19.99 11.49 -9.32
C LYS A 428 19.99 10.61 -10.56
N LEU A 429 20.57 11.12 -11.64
CA LEU A 429 20.89 10.34 -12.83
C LEU A 429 22.36 9.98 -12.81
N SER A 430 22.65 8.69 -12.97
CA SER A 430 24.01 8.22 -13.18
C SER A 430 24.08 7.52 -14.51
N SER A 431 24.92 8.04 -15.42
CA SER A 431 25.24 7.31 -16.65
C SER A 431 25.95 6.03 -16.29
N ARG A 432 25.40 4.91 -16.73
CA ARG A 432 26.14 3.66 -16.83
C ARG A 432 26.38 3.44 -18.33
N LYS A 433 27.59 3.68 -18.77
CA LYS A 433 28.03 3.09 -20.03
C LYS A 433 28.03 1.59 -19.82
N MET A 434 26.94 0.97 -20.20
CA MET A 434 26.85 -0.46 -20.18
C MET A 434 27.57 -0.97 -21.42
N GLY A 435 28.71 -1.66 -21.20
CA GLY A 435 29.29 -2.46 -22.26
C GLY A 435 28.20 -3.37 -22.83
N ILE A 436 28.10 -3.45 -24.14
CA ILE A 436 27.14 -4.28 -24.89
C ILE A 436 27.04 -5.73 -24.34
N HIS A 437 28.02 -6.14 -23.57
CA HIS A 437 28.17 -7.50 -23.03
C HIS A 437 27.79 -7.65 -21.54
N GLU A 438 27.56 -6.56 -20.81
CA GLU A 438 27.23 -6.60 -19.37
C GLU A 438 25.71 -6.68 -19.14
N TRP A 439 24.92 -6.29 -20.12
CA TRP A 439 23.50 -6.55 -20.14
C TRP A 439 23.25 -7.72 -21.09
N ALA A 440 22.93 -8.84 -20.52
CA ALA A 440 22.12 -9.78 -21.25
C ALA A 440 20.73 -9.13 -21.40
N TYR A 441 20.58 -8.25 -22.39
CA TYR A 441 19.29 -7.96 -22.94
C TYR A 441 18.78 -9.27 -23.57
N LYS A 442 18.34 -10.16 -22.73
CA LYS A 442 17.42 -11.19 -23.13
C LYS A 442 16.13 -10.47 -23.43
N ASN A 443 16.10 -9.76 -24.53
CA ASN A 443 14.92 -9.20 -25.16
C ASN A 443 13.97 -10.28 -25.68
N GLU A 444 14.33 -11.52 -25.59
CA GLU A 444 13.38 -12.56 -25.37
C GLU A 444 12.66 -12.13 -24.10
N TYR A 445 11.50 -11.51 -24.25
CA TYR A 445 10.52 -11.44 -23.21
C TYR A 445 10.46 -12.82 -22.63
N ASN A 446 11.18 -12.99 -21.52
CA ASN A 446 11.40 -14.29 -20.97
C ASN A 446 10.00 -14.85 -20.75
N GLY A 447 9.53 -15.80 -21.56
CA GLY A 447 8.22 -16.42 -21.44
C GLY A 447 8.04 -17.17 -20.12
N VAL A 448 8.82 -16.78 -19.11
CA VAL A 448 8.70 -17.26 -17.73
C VAL A 448 7.38 -16.73 -17.19
N GLU A 449 6.45 -17.64 -17.01
CA GLU A 449 5.17 -17.32 -16.38
C GLU A 449 5.37 -16.79 -14.97
N ARG A 450 4.45 -15.88 -14.56
CA ARG A 450 4.39 -15.38 -13.19
C ARG A 450 4.31 -16.55 -12.21
N ARG A 451 5.16 -16.55 -11.23
CA ARG A 451 5.15 -17.57 -10.17
C ARG A 451 3.92 -17.41 -9.27
N LEU A 452 3.26 -18.51 -9.03
CA LEU A 452 2.15 -18.59 -8.09
C LEU A 452 2.71 -18.86 -6.69
N VAL A 453 2.12 -18.23 -5.69
CA VAL A 453 2.54 -18.42 -4.30
C VAL A 453 2.18 -19.84 -3.85
N PRO A 454 3.14 -20.62 -3.31
CA PRO A 454 2.82 -21.90 -2.70
C PRO A 454 1.91 -21.72 -1.50
N HIS A 455 0.93 -22.61 -1.37
CA HIS A 455 -0.01 -22.61 -0.26
C HIS A 455 0.05 -23.93 0.50
N VAL A 456 -0.19 -23.86 1.80
CA VAL A 456 -0.44 -25.04 2.64
C VAL A 456 -1.67 -25.79 2.12
N GLY A 457 -1.60 -27.12 2.11
CA GLY A 457 -2.72 -27.96 1.67
C GLY A 457 -4.00 -27.69 2.45
N LEU A 458 -5.16 -27.77 1.77
CA LEU A 458 -6.45 -27.33 2.30
C LEU A 458 -6.80 -27.96 3.66
N LEU A 459 -6.59 -29.28 3.81
CA LEU A 459 -6.87 -29.97 5.06
C LEU A 459 -6.00 -29.49 6.24
N GLU A 460 -4.76 -29.08 5.95
CA GLU A 460 -3.86 -28.55 6.97
C GLU A 460 -4.26 -27.16 7.45
N ARG A 461 -4.80 -26.31 6.54
CA ARG A 461 -5.20 -24.93 6.86
C ARG A 461 -6.22 -24.84 7.99
N PHE A 462 -7.08 -25.85 8.12
CA PHE A 462 -8.18 -25.86 9.10
C PHE A 462 -7.82 -26.52 10.43
N LYS A 463 -6.61 -27.09 10.58
CA LYS A 463 -6.20 -27.73 11.85
C LYS A 463 -6.00 -26.73 12.99
N LYS A 464 -5.50 -25.52 12.67
CA LYS A 464 -5.28 -24.46 13.65
C LYS A 464 -5.42 -23.10 12.98
N ILE A 465 -5.96 -22.12 13.69
CA ILE A 465 -6.19 -20.77 13.18
C ILE A 465 -4.90 -19.99 12.88
N ASN A 466 -3.75 -20.40 13.40
CA ASN A 466 -2.46 -19.73 13.25
C ASN A 466 -1.52 -20.37 12.23
N ILE A 467 -1.98 -21.33 11.44
CA ILE A 467 -1.17 -21.91 10.36
C ILE A 467 -1.11 -20.91 9.22
N GLU A 468 0.07 -20.36 8.94
CA GLU A 468 0.29 -19.45 7.81
C GLU A 468 -0.04 -20.16 6.49
N VAL A 469 -0.94 -19.61 5.70
CA VAL A 469 -1.48 -20.25 4.48
C VAL A 469 -0.56 -20.08 3.29
N GLU A 470 -0.12 -18.86 3.02
CA GLU A 470 0.85 -18.57 1.96
C GLU A 470 2.26 -18.87 2.47
N LEU A 471 3.05 -19.67 1.74
CA LEU A 471 4.37 -20.11 2.19
C LEU A 471 5.53 -19.21 1.74
N GLY A 472 5.31 -18.30 0.81
CA GLY A 472 6.37 -17.53 0.17
C GLY A 472 7.06 -18.31 -0.96
N PHE A 473 7.93 -17.65 -1.70
CA PHE A 473 8.74 -18.28 -2.74
C PHE A 473 10.00 -18.93 -2.18
N THR A 474 10.40 -20.04 -2.77
CA THR A 474 11.77 -20.56 -2.59
C THR A 474 12.78 -19.65 -3.28
N ALA A 475 14.08 -19.84 -3.01
CA ALA A 475 15.13 -19.09 -3.68
C ALA A 475 15.10 -19.29 -5.21
N GLU A 476 14.80 -20.52 -5.66
CA GLU A 476 14.69 -20.87 -7.09
C GLU A 476 13.48 -20.20 -7.74
N GLU A 477 12.33 -20.20 -7.07
CA GLU A 477 11.13 -19.51 -7.57
C GLU A 477 11.35 -18.00 -7.62
N ALA A 478 12.00 -17.43 -6.61
CA ALA A 478 12.38 -16.02 -6.58
C ALA A 478 13.35 -15.68 -7.73
N ALA A 479 14.39 -16.50 -7.98
CA ALA A 479 15.34 -16.33 -9.05
C ALA A 479 14.70 -16.31 -10.44
N LEU A 480 13.59 -17.01 -10.62
CA LEU A 480 12.82 -16.97 -11.87
C LEU A 480 11.92 -15.73 -11.92
N GLU A 481 11.25 -15.37 -10.82
CA GLU A 481 10.34 -14.24 -10.80
C GLU A 481 11.06 -12.89 -10.93
N VAL A 482 12.26 -12.71 -10.34
CA VAL A 482 13.05 -11.48 -10.48
C VAL A 482 13.43 -11.17 -11.92
N GLN A 483 13.59 -12.20 -12.78
CA GLN A 483 13.89 -12.03 -14.21
C GLN A 483 12.75 -11.37 -14.99
N ARG A 484 11.55 -11.34 -14.43
CA ARG A 484 10.40 -10.69 -15.05
C ARG A 484 10.41 -9.17 -14.87
N CYS A 485 11.24 -8.64 -13.95
CA CYS A 485 11.38 -7.20 -13.75
C CYS A 485 12.06 -6.53 -14.94
N LEU A 486 11.42 -5.49 -15.48
CA LEU A 486 11.95 -4.72 -16.61
C LEU A 486 12.98 -3.66 -16.18
N ASN A 487 13.32 -3.57 -14.89
CA ASN A 487 14.25 -2.57 -14.36
C ASN A 487 13.93 -1.14 -14.85
N CYS A 488 12.71 -0.69 -14.67
CA CYS A 488 12.20 0.58 -15.20
C CYS A 488 12.94 1.84 -14.66
N ASP A 489 13.75 1.72 -13.63
CA ASP A 489 14.68 2.74 -13.15
C ASP A 489 15.91 2.93 -14.06
N MET A 490 16.19 1.93 -14.92
CA MET A 490 17.22 2.03 -15.96
C MET A 490 16.59 2.60 -17.21
N GLN A 491 16.94 3.83 -17.54
CA GLN A 491 16.28 4.61 -18.58
C GLN A 491 17.18 4.93 -19.74
N THR A 492 16.59 4.99 -20.93
CA THR A 492 17.27 5.55 -22.09
C THR A 492 17.08 7.07 -22.09
N VAL A 493 18.16 7.80 -21.96
CA VAL A 493 18.20 9.26 -22.01
C VAL A 493 18.82 9.73 -23.31
N PHE A 494 18.15 10.67 -23.98
CA PHE A 494 18.55 11.15 -25.30
C PHE A 494 19.32 12.47 -25.23
N SER A 495 20.40 12.54 -25.99
CA SER A 495 21.20 13.76 -26.22
C SER A 495 21.05 14.23 -27.66
N ALA A 496 20.27 15.29 -27.87
CA ALA A 496 20.05 15.84 -29.20
C ALA A 496 21.36 16.25 -29.91
N LYS A 497 22.35 16.74 -29.17
CA LYS A 497 23.63 17.19 -29.70
C LYS A 497 24.46 16.08 -30.39
N LEU A 498 24.27 14.84 -30.01
CA LEU A 498 24.98 13.69 -30.55
C LEU A 498 24.21 12.97 -31.66
N CYS A 499 22.95 13.34 -31.90
CA CYS A 499 22.11 12.68 -32.88
C CYS A 499 22.50 13.07 -34.31
N ILE A 500 22.71 12.05 -35.15
CA ILE A 500 22.97 12.21 -36.60
C ILE A 500 21.73 11.92 -37.44
N GLU A 501 20.57 11.76 -36.82
CA GLU A 501 19.27 11.57 -37.48
C GLU A 501 19.23 10.37 -38.47
N CYS A 502 19.85 9.24 -38.09
CA CYS A 502 19.96 8.05 -38.91
C CYS A 502 18.79 7.05 -38.77
N ASP A 503 17.80 7.36 -37.95
CA ASP A 503 16.57 6.62 -37.67
C ASP A 503 16.77 5.20 -37.10
N ALA A 504 18.02 4.72 -36.92
CA ALA A 504 18.34 3.36 -36.48
C ALA A 504 17.73 2.97 -35.12
N CYS A 505 17.49 3.94 -34.25
CA CYS A 505 16.81 3.74 -32.97
C CYS A 505 15.28 3.56 -33.14
N ILE A 506 14.70 4.13 -34.16
CA ILE A 506 13.28 3.98 -34.52
C ILE A 506 13.07 2.59 -35.08
N ASP A 507 13.88 2.20 -36.06
CA ASP A 507 13.79 0.89 -36.77
C ASP A 507 13.93 -0.29 -35.81
N ILE A 508 14.73 -0.18 -34.74
CA ILE A 508 14.98 -1.27 -33.78
C ILE A 508 13.98 -1.30 -32.63
N CYS A 509 13.13 -0.28 -32.47
CA CYS A 509 12.21 -0.19 -31.35
C CYS A 509 11.11 -1.27 -31.43
N PRO A 510 11.04 -2.23 -30.48
CA PRO A 510 10.10 -3.35 -30.58
C PRO A 510 8.65 -2.95 -30.30
N VAL A 511 8.43 -1.74 -29.79
CA VAL A 511 7.11 -1.20 -29.40
C VAL A 511 6.77 0.10 -30.12
N ASP A 512 7.54 0.49 -31.12
CA ASP A 512 7.30 1.67 -31.99
C ASP A 512 7.03 3.00 -31.25
N CYS A 513 7.64 3.16 -30.09
CA CYS A 513 7.40 4.32 -29.22
C CYS A 513 8.26 5.56 -29.54
N LEU A 514 9.04 5.52 -30.65
CA LEU A 514 9.98 6.58 -31.05
C LEU A 514 9.65 7.14 -32.44
N THR A 515 9.86 8.45 -32.62
CA THR A 515 9.87 9.08 -33.95
C THR A 515 10.72 10.34 -33.95
N ILE A 516 11.20 10.77 -35.14
CA ILE A 516 11.80 12.09 -35.38
C ILE A 516 10.84 12.89 -36.25
N ALA A 517 10.38 14.03 -35.75
CA ALA A 517 9.35 14.84 -36.40
C ALA A 517 9.64 16.35 -36.30
N PRO A 518 9.06 17.21 -37.18
CA PRO A 518 8.97 18.64 -36.90
C PRO A 518 8.28 18.86 -35.56
N ASN A 519 8.79 19.80 -34.76
CA ASN A 519 8.15 20.13 -33.48
C ASN A 519 6.75 20.73 -33.72
N GLY A 520 5.81 20.42 -32.84
CA GLY A 520 4.42 20.83 -32.97
C GLY A 520 3.63 20.71 -31.67
N ALA A 521 2.32 20.68 -31.75
CA ALA A 521 1.45 20.38 -30.62
C ALA A 521 1.56 18.88 -30.28
N GLU A 522 1.30 18.52 -29.02
CA GLU A 522 1.42 17.13 -28.56
C GLU A 522 0.54 16.16 -29.37
N ALA A 523 -0.68 16.58 -29.71
CA ALA A 523 -1.59 15.77 -30.53
C ALA A 523 -1.01 15.44 -31.92
N ASP A 524 -0.32 16.42 -32.55
CA ASP A 524 0.32 16.21 -33.86
C ASP A 524 1.52 15.25 -33.74
N LEU A 525 2.29 15.38 -32.66
CA LEU A 525 3.44 14.50 -32.41
C LEU A 525 2.98 13.06 -32.09
N ARG A 526 1.91 12.89 -31.30
CA ARG A 526 1.31 11.57 -31.06
C ARG A 526 0.80 10.92 -32.34
N GLY A 527 0.18 11.70 -33.23
CA GLY A 527 -0.29 11.20 -34.51
C GLY A 527 0.83 10.69 -35.45
N ARG A 528 2.10 10.95 -35.11
CA ARG A 528 3.26 10.47 -35.87
C ARG A 528 3.90 9.22 -35.30
N LEU A 529 3.53 8.82 -34.07
CA LEU A 529 3.91 7.55 -33.49
C LEU A 529 3.01 6.45 -34.05
N THR A 530 3.60 5.29 -34.33
CA THR A 530 2.86 4.13 -34.84
C THR A 530 2.28 3.26 -33.74
N ALA A 531 2.84 3.37 -32.53
CA ALA A 531 2.31 2.69 -31.35
C ALA A 531 1.04 3.35 -30.81
N PRO A 532 0.03 2.57 -30.42
CA PRO A 532 -1.14 3.11 -29.73
C PRO A 532 -0.75 3.68 -28.36
N ALA A 533 -1.26 4.89 -28.04
CA ALA A 533 -1.05 5.47 -26.73
C ALA A 533 -1.78 4.64 -25.65
N THR A 534 -1.07 4.25 -24.60
CA THR A 534 -1.64 3.53 -23.44
C THR A 534 -2.17 4.49 -22.38
N ASN A 535 -1.54 5.67 -22.25
CA ASN A 535 -1.98 6.71 -21.32
C ASN A 535 -1.88 8.11 -21.95
N PRO A 536 -2.96 8.63 -22.56
CA PRO A 536 -2.98 9.95 -23.18
C PRO A 536 -2.74 11.12 -22.21
N THR A 537 -2.85 10.91 -20.91
CA THR A 537 -2.62 11.96 -19.91
C THR A 537 -1.14 12.14 -19.56
N GLN A 538 -0.28 11.22 -19.96
CA GLN A 538 1.16 11.34 -19.85
C GLN A 538 1.71 12.11 -21.05
N ALA A 539 2.42 13.22 -20.78
CA ALA A 539 3.06 14.01 -21.82
C ALA A 539 4.14 13.19 -22.53
N LEU A 540 4.27 13.41 -23.85
CA LEU A 540 5.37 12.83 -24.61
C LEU A 540 6.72 13.42 -24.17
N TYR A 541 7.76 12.60 -24.21
CA TYR A 541 9.12 13.12 -24.20
C TYR A 541 9.42 13.79 -25.55
N VAL A 542 9.95 15.00 -25.50
CA VAL A 542 10.37 15.77 -26.68
C VAL A 542 11.77 16.30 -26.42
N SER A 543 12.70 16.05 -27.34
CA SER A 543 14.08 16.54 -27.23
C SER A 543 14.21 18.03 -27.59
N ALA A 544 15.37 18.61 -27.30
CA ALA A 544 15.79 19.83 -27.97
C ALA A 544 15.89 19.61 -29.50
N ALA A 545 15.89 20.69 -30.26
CA ALA A 545 16.03 20.64 -31.72
C ALA A 545 17.31 19.90 -32.14
N LEU A 546 17.17 19.01 -33.12
CA LEU A 546 18.27 18.23 -33.66
C LEU A 546 19.17 19.11 -34.55
N PRO A 547 20.50 18.89 -34.54
CA PRO A 547 21.45 19.80 -35.18
C PRO A 547 21.30 19.94 -36.70
N GLN A 548 20.87 18.88 -37.41
CA GLN A 548 20.86 18.88 -38.89
C GLN A 548 19.56 19.44 -39.47
N THR A 549 18.42 19.06 -38.89
CA THR A 549 17.10 19.35 -39.50
C THR A 549 16.21 20.23 -38.63
N ALA A 550 16.62 20.58 -37.41
CA ALA A 550 15.79 21.24 -36.41
C ALA A 550 14.51 20.47 -36.02
N ARG A 551 14.38 19.21 -36.45
CA ARG A 551 13.34 18.28 -35.96
C ARG A 551 13.60 17.93 -34.48
N VAL A 552 12.69 17.21 -33.85
CA VAL A 552 12.81 16.74 -32.48
C VAL A 552 12.66 15.22 -32.41
N MET A 553 13.39 14.59 -31.49
CA MET A 553 13.12 13.21 -31.10
C MET A 553 11.91 13.19 -30.17
N VAL A 554 10.95 12.37 -30.49
CA VAL A 554 9.72 12.17 -29.71
C VAL A 554 9.70 10.72 -29.21
N LYS A 555 9.34 10.55 -27.93
CA LYS A 555 9.19 9.23 -27.31
C LYS A 555 7.94 9.17 -26.46
N ASP A 556 7.15 8.14 -26.60
CA ASP A 556 6.09 7.82 -25.66
C ASP A 556 6.66 6.94 -24.53
N GLU A 557 6.89 7.57 -23.37
CA GLU A 557 7.47 6.87 -22.22
C GLU A 557 6.52 5.84 -21.61
N ASP A 558 5.22 6.01 -21.81
CA ASP A 558 4.25 5.06 -21.27
C ASP A 558 4.21 3.75 -22.10
N VAL A 559 4.46 3.83 -23.39
CA VAL A 559 4.60 2.67 -24.28
C VAL A 559 5.98 2.01 -24.16
N CYS A 560 7.03 2.78 -23.88
CA CYS A 560 8.41 2.29 -23.79
C CYS A 560 8.56 1.19 -22.72
N VAL A 561 9.18 0.07 -23.07
CA VAL A 561 9.45 -1.07 -22.17
C VAL A 561 10.88 -1.08 -21.61
N HIS A 562 11.62 0.01 -21.78
CA HIS A 562 12.99 0.20 -21.27
C HIS A 562 13.99 -0.88 -21.70
N CYS A 563 13.82 -1.47 -22.89
CA CYS A 563 14.66 -2.55 -23.37
C CYS A 563 16.10 -2.12 -23.73
N GLY A 564 16.39 -0.81 -23.91
CA GLY A 564 17.73 -0.30 -24.21
C GLY A 564 18.22 -0.48 -25.64
N LEU A 565 17.46 -1.15 -26.53
CA LEU A 565 17.89 -1.40 -27.92
C LEU A 565 18.21 -0.12 -28.71
N CYS A 566 17.50 0.99 -28.43
CA CYS A 566 17.81 2.28 -29.04
C CYS A 566 19.19 2.80 -28.64
N ALA A 567 19.63 2.55 -27.40
CA ALA A 567 20.96 2.93 -26.93
C ALA A 567 22.04 2.01 -27.52
N GLU A 568 21.79 0.70 -27.59
CA GLU A 568 22.70 -0.26 -28.19
C GLU A 568 22.91 0.01 -29.68
N ARG A 569 21.84 0.30 -30.41
CA ARG A 569 21.87 0.54 -31.85
C ARG A 569 22.45 1.90 -32.25
N CYS A 570 22.50 2.86 -31.33
CA CYS A 570 22.90 4.24 -31.63
C CYS A 570 24.41 4.35 -31.91
N PRO A 571 24.85 4.70 -33.14
CA PRO A 571 26.27 4.71 -33.48
C PRO A 571 27.04 5.87 -32.85
N THR A 572 26.35 6.91 -32.38
CA THR A 572 26.94 8.14 -31.81
C THR A 572 26.72 8.26 -30.32
N ALA A 573 26.15 7.24 -29.67
CA ALA A 573 25.74 7.29 -28.27
C ALA A 573 24.82 8.49 -27.93
N ALA A 574 23.97 8.92 -28.89
CA ALA A 574 22.94 9.93 -28.62
C ALA A 574 21.90 9.39 -27.62
N TRP A 575 21.66 8.09 -27.58
CA TRP A 575 20.97 7.41 -26.50
C TRP A 575 21.98 6.86 -25.51
N ASP A 576 21.77 7.13 -24.23
CA ASP A 576 22.58 6.63 -23.12
C ASP A 576 21.66 5.92 -22.12
N MET A 577 22.17 4.86 -21.47
CA MET A 577 21.46 4.18 -20.39
C MET A 577 21.85 4.83 -19.08
N GLN A 578 20.86 5.30 -18.33
CA GLN A 578 21.07 5.97 -17.06
C GLN A 578 20.16 5.37 -15.98
N LYS A 579 20.72 5.10 -14.80
CA LYS A 579 19.93 4.75 -13.63
C LYS A 579 19.34 6.03 -13.03
N SER A 580 18.00 6.08 -12.89
CA SER A 580 17.33 7.11 -12.12
C SER A 580 17.13 6.62 -10.68
N SER A 581 17.52 7.43 -9.72
CA SER A 581 17.18 7.25 -8.31
C SER A 581 16.38 8.44 -7.86
N ILE A 582 15.23 8.18 -7.24
CA ILE A 582 14.38 9.21 -6.65
C ILE A 582 14.59 9.17 -5.14
N ARG A 583 15.06 10.28 -4.58
CA ARG A 583 15.16 10.44 -3.14
C ARG A 583 13.87 11.09 -2.63
N ILE A 584 13.17 10.37 -1.78
CA ILE A 584 12.02 10.89 -1.03
C ILE A 584 12.56 11.48 0.27
N PRO A 585 12.33 12.76 0.58
CA PRO A 585 12.80 13.36 1.83
C PRO A 585 11.94 12.89 3.00
N TYR A 586 12.61 12.60 4.12
CA TYR A 586 12.03 12.27 5.42
C TYR A 586 12.42 13.31 6.47
N ALA A 587 11.95 13.17 7.70
CA ALA A 587 12.23 14.11 8.78
C ALA A 587 13.75 14.32 9.02
N ILE A 588 14.55 13.27 8.89
CA ILE A 588 16.01 13.33 9.02
C ILE A 588 16.69 14.22 7.94
N ASP A 589 16.11 14.32 6.77
CA ASP A 589 16.67 15.13 5.68
C ASP A 589 16.50 16.64 5.93
N GLU A 590 15.55 17.03 6.77
CA GLU A 590 15.33 18.41 7.18
C GLU A 590 16.47 18.90 8.11
N GLU A 591 17.01 18.03 8.98
CA GLU A 591 18.16 18.38 9.85
C GLU A 591 19.47 18.61 9.08
N VAL A 592 19.74 17.83 8.04
CA VAL A 592 20.99 17.95 7.25
C VAL A 592 21.11 19.34 6.59
N ARG A 593 20.01 20.07 6.39
CA ARG A 593 20.03 21.45 5.89
C ARG A 593 20.35 22.49 6.96
N ALA A 594 20.07 22.21 8.21
CA ALA A 594 20.32 23.14 9.32
C ALA A 594 21.80 23.23 9.70
N CYS A 595 22.65 22.28 9.25
CA CYS A 595 24.11 22.33 9.38
C CYS A 595 24.73 22.77 8.04
N PRO A 596 25.10 24.05 7.84
CA PRO A 596 25.91 24.45 6.70
C PRO A 596 27.29 23.78 6.83
N ALA A 597 27.69 23.11 5.73
CA ALA A 597 28.99 22.46 5.61
C ALA A 597 30.17 23.46 5.73
#